data_63a111bfd6f9abd5490847c63477994b
#
_entry.id   63a111bfd6f9abd5490847c63477994b
#
_cell.length_a   1.000
_cell.length_b   1.000
_cell.length_c   1.000
_cell.angle_alpha   90.00
_cell.angle_beta   90.00
_cell.angle_gamma   90.00
#
_symmetry.space_group_name_H-M   'P 1'
#
loop_
_entity.id
_entity.type
_entity.pdbx_description
1 polymer ?
#
loop_
_entity_poly.entity_id
_entity_poly.type
_entity_poly.pdbx_seq_one_letter_code
_entity_poly.pdbx_strand_id
1 'polypeptide(L)'
;MLKVFHFARFDVAALQHWLGIATAPIYCTRTASKLARTYTDRHGLKDNLLEFLDVELDKVVRHSDWSSPELSPEQVRYAISDVTLLLPLMDRLEEMLKREDRAQLARECFGVIPTFAKLDLAGFLSLFEH
;
A
#
# COMPACT_ATOMS: atom_id res chain seq x y z
N MET A 1 -4.26 -16.28 -2.83
CA MET A 1 -3.35 -15.44 -3.64
C MET A 1 -2.96 -14.19 -2.86
N LEU A 2 -1.67 -13.95 -2.73
CA LEU A 2 -1.16 -12.76 -2.05
C LEU A 2 -1.54 -11.50 -2.82
N LYS A 3 -2.05 -10.49 -2.11
CA LYS A 3 -2.45 -9.21 -2.68
C LYS A 3 -1.53 -8.11 -2.16
N VAL A 4 -0.96 -7.32 -3.05
CA VAL A 4 -0.01 -6.28 -2.71
C VAL A 4 -0.69 -4.91 -2.83
N PHE A 5 -0.62 -4.13 -1.75
CA PHE A 5 -1.18 -2.78 -1.71
C PHE A 5 -0.16 -1.80 -1.16
N HIS A 6 -0.36 -0.53 -1.47
CA HIS A 6 0.27 0.55 -0.72
C HIS A 6 -0.81 1.19 0.15
N PHE A 7 -0.58 1.22 1.47
CA PHE A 7 -1.59 1.65 2.45
C PHE A 7 -2.81 0.69 2.46
N ALA A 8 -2.53 -0.60 2.64
CA ALA A 8 -3.53 -1.67 2.50
C ALA A 8 -4.73 -1.56 3.43
N ARG A 9 -4.57 -1.01 4.65
CA ARG A 9 -5.68 -0.83 5.59
C ARG A 9 -6.86 -0.10 4.95
N PHE A 10 -6.57 0.95 4.18
CA PHE A 10 -7.60 1.72 3.48
C PHE A 10 -8.23 0.91 2.35
N ASP A 11 -7.41 0.27 1.51
CA ASP A 11 -7.91 -0.51 0.37
C ASP A 11 -8.74 -1.72 0.81
N VAL A 12 -8.30 -2.41 1.86
CA VAL A 12 -9.02 -3.57 2.40
C VAL A 12 -10.37 -3.14 2.98
N ALA A 13 -10.40 -2.02 3.71
CA ALA A 13 -11.66 -1.50 4.24
C ALA A 13 -12.62 -1.11 3.13
N ALA A 14 -12.13 -0.47 2.07
CA ALA A 14 -12.95 -0.08 0.92
C ALA A 14 -13.53 -1.31 0.20
N LEU A 15 -12.71 -2.34 -0.03
CA LEU A 15 -13.16 -3.57 -0.67
C LEU A 15 -14.23 -4.28 0.18
N GLN A 16 -14.03 -4.34 1.49
CA GLN A 16 -15.00 -4.93 2.41
C GLN A 16 -16.32 -4.17 2.39
N HIS A 17 -16.26 -2.84 2.45
CA HIS A 17 -17.43 -1.98 2.51
C HIS A 17 -18.24 -2.01 1.21
N TRP A 18 -17.58 -1.84 0.06
CA TRP A 18 -18.26 -1.67 -1.22
C TRP A 18 -18.58 -2.99 -1.92
N LEU A 19 -17.75 -4.01 -1.77
CA LEU A 19 -17.87 -5.26 -2.49
C LEU A 19 -18.12 -6.47 -1.59
N GLY A 20 -18.07 -6.28 -0.27
CA GLY A 20 -18.23 -7.38 0.67
C GLY A 20 -17.10 -8.41 0.61
N ILE A 21 -15.95 -8.04 0.08
CA ILE A 21 -14.83 -8.94 -0.13
C ILE A 21 -13.87 -8.88 1.06
N ALA A 22 -13.68 -10.02 1.72
CA ALA A 22 -12.62 -10.17 2.71
C ALA A 22 -11.30 -10.41 1.96
N THR A 23 -10.31 -9.56 2.21
CA THR A 23 -9.03 -9.59 1.50
C THR A 23 -7.93 -10.15 2.41
N ALA A 24 -7.38 -11.30 2.02
CA ALA A 24 -6.23 -11.94 2.67
C ALA A 24 -5.70 -13.05 1.74
N PRO A 25 -4.40 -13.40 1.79
CA PRO A 25 -3.32 -12.71 2.49
C PRO A 25 -2.94 -11.38 1.84
N ILE A 26 -2.33 -10.50 2.62
CA ILE A 26 -2.04 -9.11 2.21
C ILE A 26 -0.56 -8.81 2.38
N TYR A 27 -0.01 -8.03 1.46
CA TYR A 27 1.28 -7.37 1.62
C TYR A 27 1.06 -5.86 1.47
N CYS A 28 1.46 -5.09 2.49
CA CYS A 28 1.33 -3.63 2.47
C CYS A 28 2.71 -2.99 2.32
N THR A 29 2.99 -2.42 1.16
CA THR A 29 4.28 -1.80 0.90
C THR A 29 4.53 -0.57 1.78
N ARG A 30 3.48 0.14 2.19
CA ARG A 30 3.63 1.26 3.13
C ARG A 30 4.08 0.78 4.50
N THR A 31 3.47 -0.27 5.04
CA THR A 31 3.88 -0.86 6.31
C THR A 31 5.30 -1.41 6.22
N ALA A 32 5.63 -2.11 5.15
CA ALA A 32 6.98 -2.61 4.90
C ALA A 32 8.00 -1.47 4.86
N SER A 33 7.65 -0.35 4.20
CA SER A 33 8.49 0.84 4.13
C SER A 33 8.80 1.40 5.51
N LYS A 34 7.79 1.49 6.38
CA LYS A 34 7.98 2.01 7.74
C LYS A 34 8.89 1.12 8.58
N LEU A 35 8.82 -0.19 8.38
CA LEU A 35 9.66 -1.13 9.11
C LEU A 35 11.08 -1.22 8.55
N ALA A 36 11.25 -1.00 7.24
CA ALA A 36 12.54 -1.11 6.55
C ALA A 36 13.30 0.22 6.52
N ARG A 37 12.61 1.31 6.19
CA ARG A 37 13.21 2.63 5.95
C ARG A 37 13.10 3.51 7.19
N THR A 38 13.74 3.12 8.26
CA THR A 38 13.65 3.83 9.56
C THR A 38 14.38 5.17 9.58
N TYR A 39 15.08 5.52 8.51
CA TYR A 39 15.86 6.73 8.37
C TYR A 39 15.06 7.91 7.78
N THR A 40 13.77 7.72 7.49
CA THR A 40 12.92 8.75 6.87
C THR A 40 11.49 8.63 7.36
N ASP A 41 10.74 9.74 7.30
CA ASP A 41 9.30 9.78 7.55
C ASP A 41 8.49 9.69 6.25
N ARG A 42 9.16 9.61 5.10
CA ARG A 42 8.51 9.61 3.79
C ARG A 42 8.25 8.21 3.30
N HIS A 43 7.04 7.70 3.55
CA HIS A 43 6.65 6.34 3.22
C HIS A 43 5.57 6.28 2.13
N GLY A 44 5.35 7.37 1.40
CA GLY A 44 4.44 7.39 0.28
C GLY A 44 4.93 6.53 -0.88
N LEU A 45 4.02 6.14 -1.77
CA LEU A 45 4.37 5.34 -2.94
C LEU A 45 5.40 6.04 -3.81
N LYS A 46 5.22 7.35 -4.03
CA LYS A 46 6.15 8.16 -4.82
C LYS A 46 7.58 8.09 -4.29
N ASP A 47 7.74 8.26 -2.97
CA ASP A 47 9.06 8.26 -2.34
C ASP A 47 9.72 6.89 -2.42
N ASN A 48 8.95 5.81 -2.23
CA ASN A 48 9.45 4.44 -2.33
C ASN A 48 9.87 4.09 -3.75
N LEU A 49 9.06 4.47 -4.74
CA LEU A 49 9.39 4.19 -6.14
C LEU A 49 10.64 4.93 -6.59
N LEU A 50 10.79 6.17 -6.13
CA LEU A 50 11.99 6.96 -6.46
C LEU A 50 13.25 6.33 -5.85
N GLU A 51 13.19 5.94 -4.57
CA GLU A 51 14.36 5.38 -3.89
C GLU A 51 14.76 4.01 -4.43
N PHE A 52 13.81 3.09 -4.59
CA PHE A 52 14.12 1.69 -4.91
C PHE A 52 14.17 1.39 -6.40
N LEU A 53 13.39 2.08 -7.21
CA LEU A 53 13.26 1.78 -8.64
C LEU A 53 13.65 2.96 -9.53
N ASP A 54 14.00 4.10 -8.95
CA ASP A 54 14.36 5.33 -9.69
C ASP A 54 13.24 5.76 -10.66
N VAL A 55 11.99 5.62 -10.22
CA VAL A 55 10.80 5.97 -11.00
C VAL A 55 10.12 7.18 -10.37
N GLU A 56 9.83 8.20 -11.19
CA GLU A 56 9.05 9.36 -10.77
C GLU A 56 7.61 9.22 -11.26
N LEU A 57 6.64 9.41 -10.34
CA LEU A 57 5.24 9.40 -10.68
C LEU A 57 4.79 10.77 -11.18
N ASP A 58 3.90 10.79 -12.18
CA ASP A 58 3.32 12.02 -12.72
C ASP A 58 2.29 12.57 -11.72
N LYS A 59 2.65 13.68 -11.06
CA LYS A 59 1.79 14.33 -10.08
C LYS A 59 0.52 14.91 -10.68
N VAL A 60 0.58 15.39 -11.92
CA VAL A 60 -0.57 15.99 -12.59
C VAL A 60 -1.66 14.94 -12.81
N VAL A 61 -1.29 13.77 -13.30
CA VAL A 61 -2.22 12.65 -13.49
C VAL A 61 -2.75 12.15 -12.14
N ARG A 62 -1.88 12.06 -11.13
CA ARG A 62 -2.24 11.59 -9.79
C ARG A 62 -3.33 12.45 -9.15
N HIS A 63 -3.30 13.77 -9.39
CA HIS A 63 -4.26 14.72 -8.85
C HIS A 63 -5.40 15.07 -9.81
N SER A 64 -5.50 14.38 -10.95
CA SER A 64 -6.59 14.60 -11.91
C SER A 64 -7.90 13.99 -11.38
N ASP A 65 -9.00 14.28 -12.07
CA ASP A 65 -10.34 13.81 -11.68
C ASP A 65 -10.52 12.32 -11.98
N TRP A 66 -10.37 11.49 -10.94
CA TRP A 66 -10.53 10.05 -11.02
C TRP A 66 -11.99 9.60 -10.86
N SER A 67 -12.91 10.54 -10.52
CA SER A 67 -14.33 10.23 -10.38
C SER A 67 -15.07 10.28 -11.71
N SER A 68 -14.43 10.78 -12.77
CA SER A 68 -15.03 10.83 -14.10
C SER A 68 -15.37 9.41 -14.60
N PRO A 69 -16.55 9.24 -15.27
CA PRO A 69 -16.91 7.93 -15.83
C PRO A 69 -15.97 7.45 -16.93
N GLU A 70 -15.25 8.38 -17.57
CA GLU A 70 -14.26 8.04 -18.58
C GLU A 70 -12.90 8.54 -18.14
N LEU A 71 -11.93 7.62 -18.05
CA LEU A 71 -10.56 7.96 -17.71
C LEU A 71 -9.78 8.32 -18.97
N SER A 72 -8.87 9.30 -18.87
CA SER A 72 -7.99 9.66 -19.97
C SER A 72 -6.97 8.54 -20.21
N PRO A 73 -6.37 8.47 -21.44
CA PRO A 73 -5.29 7.52 -21.67
C PRO A 73 -4.12 7.66 -20.70
N GLU A 74 -3.83 8.90 -20.26
CA GLU A 74 -2.77 9.17 -19.27
C GLU A 74 -3.13 8.58 -17.92
N GLN A 75 -4.40 8.70 -17.49
CA GLN A 75 -4.88 8.12 -16.24
C GLN A 75 -4.80 6.60 -16.26
N VAL A 76 -5.18 5.97 -17.36
CA VAL A 76 -5.10 4.53 -17.53
C VAL A 76 -3.64 4.06 -17.44
N ARG A 77 -2.72 4.75 -18.14
CA ARG A 77 -1.29 4.42 -18.06
C ARG A 77 -0.75 4.58 -16.65
N TYR A 78 -1.14 5.63 -15.94
CA TYR A 78 -0.74 5.87 -14.55
C TYR A 78 -1.21 4.73 -13.65
N ALA A 79 -2.48 4.35 -13.75
CA ALA A 79 -3.04 3.28 -12.92
C ALA A 79 -2.36 1.92 -13.19
N ILE A 80 -2.07 1.61 -14.45
CA ILE A 80 -1.36 0.38 -14.83
C ILE A 80 0.06 0.40 -14.28
N SER A 81 0.76 1.54 -14.40
CA SER A 81 2.12 1.68 -13.87
C SER A 81 2.17 1.48 -12.36
N ASP A 82 1.20 2.06 -11.62
CA ASP A 82 1.11 1.86 -10.16
C ASP A 82 1.03 0.38 -9.81
N VAL A 83 0.13 -0.35 -10.46
CA VAL A 83 -0.07 -1.78 -10.18
C VAL A 83 1.17 -2.60 -10.55
N THR A 84 1.75 -2.36 -11.73
CA THR A 84 2.89 -3.14 -12.20
C THR A 84 4.16 -2.86 -11.41
N LEU A 85 4.30 -1.68 -10.80
CA LEU A 85 5.48 -1.31 -10.03
C LEU A 85 5.44 -1.81 -8.59
N LEU A 86 4.26 -2.20 -8.07
CA LEU A 86 4.13 -2.69 -6.69
C LEU A 86 4.89 -4.00 -6.46
N LEU A 87 4.90 -4.92 -7.42
CA LEU A 87 5.60 -6.19 -7.25
C LEU A 87 7.14 -6.03 -7.19
N PRO A 88 7.78 -5.29 -8.11
CA PRO A 88 9.20 -4.99 -7.96
C PRO A 88 9.53 -4.23 -6.67
N LEU A 89 8.66 -3.31 -6.27
CA LEU A 89 8.84 -2.58 -5.00
C LEU A 89 8.79 -3.54 -3.81
N MET A 90 7.83 -4.46 -3.79
CA MET A 90 7.73 -5.48 -2.75
C MET A 90 9.03 -6.28 -2.63
N ASP A 91 9.60 -6.71 -3.76
CA ASP A 91 10.85 -7.48 -3.76
C ASP A 91 12.00 -6.70 -3.12
N ARG A 92 12.12 -5.43 -3.44
CA ARG A 92 13.18 -4.56 -2.88
C ARG A 92 12.99 -4.35 -1.38
N LEU A 93 11.76 -4.11 -0.96
CA LEU A 93 11.43 -3.95 0.46
C LEU A 93 11.69 -5.24 1.23
N GLU A 94 11.35 -6.41 0.66
CA GLU A 94 11.63 -7.71 1.29
C GLU A 94 13.12 -7.93 1.51
N GLU A 95 13.96 -7.58 0.53
CA GLU A 95 15.41 -7.67 0.68
C GLU A 95 15.88 -6.83 1.88
N MET A 96 15.39 -5.60 1.99
CA MET A 96 15.77 -4.71 3.09
C MET A 96 15.25 -5.22 4.44
N LEU A 97 14.01 -5.70 4.50
CA LEU A 97 13.43 -6.26 5.72
C LEU A 97 14.22 -7.46 6.23
N LYS A 98 14.64 -8.35 5.33
CA LYS A 98 15.46 -9.51 5.67
C LYS A 98 16.82 -9.08 6.21
N ARG A 99 17.45 -8.12 5.56
CA ARG A 99 18.74 -7.57 6.00
C ARG A 99 18.64 -6.96 7.40
N GLU A 100 17.54 -6.28 7.70
CA GLU A 100 17.31 -5.63 9.00
C GLU A 100 16.68 -6.56 10.03
N ASP A 101 16.45 -7.83 9.69
CA ASP A 101 15.81 -8.83 10.55
C ASP A 101 14.42 -8.42 11.02
N ARG A 102 13.63 -7.86 10.10
CA ARG A 102 12.26 -7.40 10.36
C ARG A 102 11.20 -8.05 9.47
N ALA A 103 11.58 -9.03 8.65
CA ALA A 103 10.66 -9.67 7.72
C ALA A 103 9.51 -10.39 8.44
N GLN A 104 9.80 -11.10 9.55
CA GLN A 104 8.76 -11.78 10.31
C GLN A 104 7.82 -10.80 10.99
N LEU A 105 8.36 -9.73 11.56
CA LEU A 105 7.54 -8.67 12.17
C LEU A 105 6.61 -8.03 11.14
N ALA A 106 7.11 -7.81 9.92
CA ALA A 106 6.29 -7.28 8.83
C ALA A 106 5.13 -8.22 8.50
N ARG A 107 5.39 -9.54 8.43
CA ARG A 107 4.33 -10.52 8.16
C ARG A 107 3.26 -10.51 9.24
N GLU A 108 3.67 -10.38 10.50
CA GLU A 108 2.71 -10.27 11.61
C GLU A 108 1.85 -9.02 11.48
N CYS A 109 2.45 -7.90 11.08
CA CYS A 109 1.72 -6.65 10.84
C CYS A 109 0.73 -6.80 9.69
N PHE A 110 1.13 -7.44 8.60
CA PHE A 110 0.22 -7.69 7.46
C PHE A 110 -0.98 -8.54 7.89
N GLY A 111 -0.75 -9.49 8.79
CA GLY A 111 -1.81 -10.39 9.28
C GLY A 111 -2.91 -9.70 10.06
N VAL A 112 -2.63 -8.53 10.66
CA VAL A 112 -3.64 -7.79 11.43
C VAL A 112 -4.36 -6.71 10.61
N ILE A 113 -3.94 -6.44 9.39
CA ILE A 113 -4.57 -5.41 8.55
C ILE A 113 -6.06 -5.67 8.32
N PRO A 114 -6.52 -6.90 8.03
CA PRO A 114 -7.95 -7.15 7.91
C PRO A 114 -8.72 -6.81 9.17
N THR A 115 -8.14 -7.03 10.35
CA THR A 115 -8.76 -6.67 11.61
C THR A 115 -8.86 -5.16 11.78
N PHE A 116 -7.81 -4.42 11.45
CA PHE A 116 -7.86 -2.95 11.47
C PHE A 116 -8.90 -2.42 10.48
N ALA A 117 -9.02 -3.03 9.31
CA ALA A 117 -10.04 -2.64 8.34
C ALA A 117 -11.46 -2.84 8.90
N LYS A 118 -11.72 -3.94 9.60
CA LYS A 118 -13.00 -4.20 10.25
C LYS A 118 -13.28 -3.16 11.34
N LEU A 119 -12.28 -2.79 12.12
CA LEU A 119 -12.40 -1.77 13.14
C LEU A 119 -12.74 -0.41 12.53
N ASP A 120 -12.10 -0.06 11.42
CA ASP A 120 -12.38 1.19 10.70
C ASP A 120 -13.85 1.23 10.25
N LEU A 121 -14.34 0.16 9.67
CA LEU A 121 -15.73 0.08 9.20
C LEU A 121 -16.76 0.10 10.36
N ALA A 122 -16.36 -0.42 11.52
CA ALA A 122 -17.21 -0.44 12.71
C ALA A 122 -17.17 0.87 13.51
N GLY A 123 -16.34 1.85 13.12
CA GLY A 123 -16.25 3.13 13.77
C GLY A 123 -15.21 3.22 14.90
N PHE A 124 -14.28 2.28 14.97
CA PHE A 124 -13.24 2.23 16.01
C PHE A 124 -11.86 2.62 15.48
N LEU A 125 -11.79 3.71 14.71
CA LEU A 125 -10.56 4.13 14.03
C LEU A 125 -9.35 4.30 14.95
N SER A 126 -9.57 4.75 16.18
CA SER A 126 -8.49 5.08 17.10
C SER A 126 -8.43 4.18 18.32
N LEU A 127 -8.95 2.95 18.22
CA LEU A 127 -9.06 2.02 19.35
C LEU A 127 -7.71 1.80 20.06
N PHE A 128 -6.60 1.68 19.32
CA PHE A 128 -5.28 1.43 19.88
C PHE A 128 -4.41 2.68 20.00
N GLU A 129 -4.93 3.84 19.69
CA GLU A 129 -4.20 5.10 19.84
C GLU A 129 -4.33 5.64 21.28
N HIS A 130 -3.28 6.29 21.72
CA HIS A 130 -3.22 6.84 23.09
C HIS A 130 -3.09 8.36 23.07
#